data_de67332fcf288886db9042dc7a809084
#
_entry.id   de67332fcf288886db9042dc7a809084
#
_cell.length_a   1.000
_cell.length_b   1.000
_cell.length_c   1.000
_cell.angle_alpha   90.00
_cell.angle_beta   90.00
_cell.angle_gamma   90.00
#
_symmetry.space_group_name_H-M   'P 1'
#
loop_
_entity.id
_entity.type
_entity.pdbx_description
1 polymer ?
#
loop_
_entity_poly.entity_id
_entity_poly.type
_entity_poly.pdbx_seq_one_letter_code
_entity_poly.pdbx_strand_id
1 'polypeptide(L)'
;FHGANLKLKNINYLDAPVSGGTTGAEAATLAIMVGGEQKVFDEHLDVLKTMGKPTLVGPLASGQISKLANQIIVGVTIGAVAEAVLLCERAGADPVKMIKALMGGWADSKILQTHGQRMIRRDFSPKGKTSTQLKDMNNVIGCANDSNLHLPISTLVKEMYNNLVKNGRGNEDHSSLYNEIKRINKK
;
A
#
# COMPACT_ATOMS: atom_id res chain seq x y z
N PHE A 1 13.37 -16.48 9.85
CA PHE A 1 13.21 -17.93 10.07
C PHE A 1 13.63 -18.74 8.83
N HIS A 2 13.01 -18.54 7.65
CA HIS A 2 13.33 -19.33 6.44
C HIS A 2 14.77 -19.15 5.96
N GLY A 3 15.26 -17.91 5.89
CA GLY A 3 16.62 -17.61 5.42
C GLY A 3 17.72 -18.25 6.26
N ALA A 4 17.57 -18.27 7.58
CA ALA A 4 18.54 -18.94 8.46
C ALA A 4 18.61 -20.45 8.21
N ASN A 5 17.46 -21.11 8.06
CA ASN A 5 17.41 -22.54 7.76
C ASN A 5 17.97 -22.88 6.37
N LEU A 6 17.78 -22.01 5.38
CA LEU A 6 18.33 -22.19 4.03
C LEU A 6 19.84 -21.99 4.01
N LYS A 7 20.36 -21.04 4.78
CA LYS A 7 21.81 -20.81 4.93
C LYS A 7 22.53 -22.03 5.48
N LEU A 8 21.93 -22.76 6.43
CA LEU A 8 22.48 -24.02 6.95
C LEU A 8 22.59 -25.13 5.88
N LYS A 9 21.84 -24.99 4.79
CA LYS A 9 21.87 -25.92 3.65
C LYS A 9 22.67 -25.38 2.46
N ASN A 10 23.44 -24.31 2.63
CA ASN A 10 24.16 -23.60 1.57
C ASN A 10 23.25 -23.13 0.41
N ILE A 11 21.99 -22.77 0.71
CA ILE A 11 21.05 -22.22 -0.24
C ILE A 11 20.97 -20.70 -0.03
N ASN A 12 21.25 -19.95 -1.09
CA ASN A 12 21.08 -18.50 -1.12
C ASN A 12 19.59 -18.13 -1.11
N TYR A 13 19.27 -17.04 -0.45
CA TYR A 13 17.89 -16.58 -0.31
C TYR A 13 17.80 -15.06 -0.36
N LEU A 14 16.82 -14.57 -1.13
CA LEU A 14 16.42 -13.16 -1.17
C LEU A 14 14.94 -13.05 -0.81
N ASP A 15 14.56 -12.06 -0.02
CA ASP A 15 13.16 -11.65 0.10
C ASP A 15 12.91 -10.48 -0.86
N ALA A 16 11.91 -10.62 -1.72
CA ALA A 16 11.72 -9.69 -2.83
C ALA A 16 10.22 -9.33 -3.04
N PRO A 17 9.55 -8.76 -2.05
CA PRO A 17 8.18 -8.31 -2.24
C PRO A 17 8.08 -7.18 -3.26
N VAL A 18 6.88 -7.04 -3.86
CA VAL A 18 6.65 -6.15 -4.98
C VAL A 18 5.53 -5.13 -4.71
N SER A 19 5.56 -4.03 -5.46
CA SER A 19 4.49 -3.03 -5.53
C SER A 19 4.25 -2.63 -6.99
N GLY A 20 2.97 -2.47 -7.40
CA GLY A 20 2.59 -2.10 -8.77
C GLY A 20 1.27 -2.74 -9.23
N GLY A 21 0.75 -3.71 -8.46
CA GLY A 21 -0.49 -4.41 -8.77
C GLY A 21 -0.40 -5.23 -10.07
N THR A 22 -1.55 -5.66 -10.60
CA THR A 22 -1.65 -6.43 -11.85
C THR A 22 -1.09 -5.65 -13.04
N THR A 23 -1.43 -4.36 -13.13
CA THR A 23 -0.93 -3.48 -14.21
C THR A 23 0.59 -3.38 -14.22
N GLY A 24 1.22 -3.28 -13.04
CA GLY A 24 2.67 -3.26 -12.95
C GLY A 24 3.32 -4.61 -13.29
N ALA A 25 2.64 -5.71 -12.97
CA ALA A 25 3.10 -7.05 -13.32
C ALA A 25 3.04 -7.31 -14.83
N GLU A 26 1.91 -6.98 -15.46
CA GLU A 26 1.71 -7.12 -16.92
C GLU A 26 2.70 -6.27 -17.73
N ALA A 27 3.00 -5.07 -17.24
CA ALA A 27 3.92 -4.15 -17.90
C ALA A 27 5.40 -4.36 -17.53
N ALA A 28 5.72 -5.34 -16.67
CA ALA A 28 7.07 -5.54 -16.14
C ALA A 28 7.67 -4.26 -15.50
N THR A 29 6.85 -3.51 -14.76
CA THR A 29 7.22 -2.23 -14.13
C THR A 29 7.06 -2.25 -12.60
N LEU A 30 7.06 -3.44 -12.01
CA LEU A 30 6.97 -3.57 -10.55
C LEU A 30 8.14 -2.88 -9.85
N ALA A 31 7.86 -2.20 -8.75
CA ALA A 31 8.89 -1.87 -7.78
C ALA A 31 9.17 -3.13 -6.95
N ILE A 32 10.42 -3.60 -6.95
CA ILE A 32 10.84 -4.83 -6.27
C ILE A 32 11.80 -4.45 -5.15
N MET A 33 11.39 -4.68 -3.90
CA MET A 33 12.17 -4.34 -2.71
C MET A 33 12.93 -5.59 -2.25
N VAL A 34 14.24 -5.65 -2.53
CA VAL A 34 15.02 -6.86 -2.29
C VAL A 34 15.80 -6.76 -0.98
N GLY A 35 15.67 -7.78 -0.13
CA GLY A 35 16.49 -7.98 1.06
C GLY A 35 17.38 -9.21 0.91
N GLY A 36 18.67 -9.09 1.25
CA GLY A 36 19.63 -10.18 1.17
C GLY A 36 21.08 -9.74 0.99
N GLU A 37 21.93 -10.68 0.63
CA GLU A 37 23.34 -10.42 0.39
C GLU A 37 23.55 -9.77 -0.99
N GLN A 38 24.40 -8.74 -1.08
CA GLN A 38 24.70 -8.00 -2.31
C GLN A 38 25.12 -8.92 -3.46
N LYS A 39 26.03 -9.87 -3.18
CA LYS A 39 26.50 -10.82 -4.17
C LYS A 39 25.37 -11.63 -4.80
N VAL A 40 24.46 -12.15 -3.98
CA VAL A 40 23.31 -12.94 -4.44
C VAL A 40 22.35 -12.07 -5.25
N PHE A 41 22.14 -10.82 -4.83
CA PHE A 41 21.34 -9.86 -5.59
C PHE A 41 21.94 -9.60 -6.98
N ASP A 42 23.25 -9.35 -7.06
CA ASP A 42 23.94 -9.07 -8.33
C ASP A 42 23.89 -10.26 -9.29
N GLU A 43 24.07 -11.48 -8.78
CA GLU A 43 23.99 -12.73 -9.56
C GLU A 43 22.59 -12.96 -10.17
N HIS A 44 21.53 -12.40 -9.56
CA HIS A 44 20.12 -12.61 -9.99
C HIS A 44 19.47 -11.34 -10.54
N LEU A 45 20.24 -10.26 -10.68
CA LEU A 45 19.72 -8.94 -11.07
C LEU A 45 19.00 -8.97 -12.42
N ASP A 46 19.52 -9.68 -13.40
CA ASP A 46 18.93 -9.73 -14.74
C ASP A 46 17.56 -10.44 -14.74
N VAL A 47 17.41 -11.49 -13.91
CA VAL A 47 16.12 -12.16 -13.75
C VAL A 47 15.12 -11.20 -13.06
N LEU A 48 15.52 -10.51 -12.01
CA LEU A 48 14.66 -9.55 -11.31
C LEU A 48 14.22 -8.39 -12.21
N LYS A 49 15.12 -7.90 -13.09
CA LYS A 49 14.81 -6.83 -14.05
C LYS A 49 13.75 -7.22 -15.09
N THR A 50 13.55 -8.50 -15.38
CA THR A 50 12.47 -8.94 -16.28
C THR A 50 11.07 -8.66 -15.72
N MET A 51 10.95 -8.48 -14.40
CA MET A 51 9.69 -8.23 -13.71
C MET A 51 9.47 -6.74 -13.34
N GLY A 52 10.55 -5.92 -13.31
CA GLY A 52 10.44 -4.51 -12.93
C GLY A 52 11.77 -3.88 -12.52
N LYS A 53 11.69 -3.00 -11.53
CA LYS A 53 12.84 -2.23 -10.99
C LYS A 53 13.25 -2.80 -9.63
N PRO A 54 14.22 -3.71 -9.56
CA PRO A 54 14.73 -4.24 -8.30
C PRO A 54 15.64 -3.22 -7.62
N THR A 55 15.50 -3.11 -6.31
CA THR A 55 16.37 -2.29 -5.45
C THR A 55 16.74 -3.13 -4.24
N LEU A 56 18.03 -3.36 -4.01
CA LEU A 56 18.51 -3.96 -2.77
C LEU A 56 18.39 -2.92 -1.67
N VAL A 57 17.56 -3.20 -0.66
CA VAL A 57 17.21 -2.25 0.41
C VAL A 57 17.89 -2.57 1.74
N GLY A 58 18.64 -3.66 1.81
CA GLY A 58 19.38 -4.05 3.01
C GLY A 58 19.52 -5.56 3.17
N PRO A 59 19.94 -6.03 4.34
CA PRO A 59 20.09 -7.45 4.62
C PRO A 59 18.76 -8.20 4.53
N LEU A 60 18.81 -9.51 4.70
CA LEU A 60 17.63 -10.38 4.67
C LEU A 60 16.51 -9.85 5.59
N ALA A 61 15.27 -9.92 5.13
CA ALA A 61 14.04 -9.36 5.67
C ALA A 61 13.82 -7.84 5.42
N SER A 62 14.83 -7.09 4.95
CA SER A 62 14.66 -5.66 4.64
C SER A 62 13.66 -5.40 3.52
N GLY A 63 13.51 -6.31 2.56
CA GLY A 63 12.48 -6.22 1.53
C GLY A 63 11.07 -6.27 2.14
N GLN A 64 10.82 -7.20 3.05
CA GLN A 64 9.55 -7.31 3.75
C GLN A 64 9.25 -6.06 4.60
N ILE A 65 10.24 -5.52 5.32
CA ILE A 65 10.09 -4.27 6.07
C ILE A 65 9.76 -3.10 5.12
N SER A 66 10.46 -3.00 3.99
CA SER A 66 10.17 -1.99 2.97
C SER A 66 8.75 -2.14 2.40
N LYS A 67 8.25 -3.36 2.25
CA LYS A 67 6.87 -3.61 1.86
C LYS A 67 5.87 -3.14 2.92
N LEU A 68 6.15 -3.35 4.21
CA LEU A 68 5.30 -2.81 5.28
C LEU A 68 5.29 -1.27 5.24
N ALA A 69 6.42 -0.62 5.04
CA ALA A 69 6.50 0.83 4.85
C ALA A 69 5.68 1.31 3.64
N ASN A 70 5.77 0.60 2.50
CA ASN A 70 4.91 0.86 1.34
C ASN A 70 3.41 0.78 1.71
N GLN A 71 3.00 -0.22 2.49
CA GLN A 71 1.59 -0.39 2.86
C GLN A 71 1.09 0.68 3.85
N ILE A 72 1.97 1.21 4.71
CA ILE A 72 1.69 2.41 5.51
C ILE A 72 1.35 3.57 4.57
N ILE A 73 2.26 3.90 3.65
CA ILE A 73 2.11 5.05 2.75
C ILE A 73 0.85 4.89 1.90
N VAL A 74 0.61 3.72 1.33
CA VAL A 74 -0.59 3.42 0.53
C VAL A 74 -1.86 3.60 1.36
N GLY A 75 -1.96 2.94 2.51
CA GLY A 75 -3.17 2.97 3.35
C GLY A 75 -3.49 4.37 3.88
N VAL A 76 -2.48 5.08 4.39
CA VAL A 76 -2.63 6.43 4.92
C VAL A 76 -2.98 7.43 3.81
N THR A 77 -2.31 7.34 2.65
CA THR A 77 -2.61 8.22 1.51
C THR A 77 -4.03 8.01 0.98
N ILE A 78 -4.53 6.77 0.94
CA ILE A 78 -5.93 6.51 0.57
C ILE A 78 -6.87 7.22 1.54
N GLY A 79 -6.59 7.18 2.84
CA GLY A 79 -7.37 7.90 3.87
C GLY A 79 -7.35 9.41 3.63
N ALA A 80 -6.17 10.00 3.45
CA ALA A 80 -6.02 11.43 3.20
C ALA A 80 -6.75 11.89 1.92
N VAL A 81 -6.66 11.12 0.84
CA VAL A 81 -7.38 11.39 -0.42
C VAL A 81 -8.90 11.30 -0.22
N ALA A 82 -9.37 10.32 0.58
CA ALA A 82 -10.80 10.18 0.87
C ALA A 82 -11.35 11.38 1.67
N GLU A 83 -10.60 11.87 2.65
CA GLU A 83 -10.96 13.08 3.39
C GLU A 83 -10.96 14.31 2.48
N ALA A 84 -9.94 14.48 1.63
CA ALA A 84 -9.84 15.60 0.70
C ALA A 84 -11.03 15.63 -0.29
N VAL A 85 -11.39 14.48 -0.86
CA VAL A 85 -12.56 14.36 -1.76
C VAL A 85 -13.84 14.72 -1.02
N LEU A 86 -14.06 14.19 0.19
CA LEU A 86 -15.26 14.46 0.98
C LEU A 86 -15.32 15.94 1.40
N LEU A 87 -14.19 16.53 1.79
CA LEU A 87 -14.11 17.95 2.14
C LEU A 87 -14.53 18.83 0.96
N CYS A 88 -14.00 18.58 -0.25
CA CYS A 88 -14.37 19.32 -1.45
C CYS A 88 -15.89 19.21 -1.73
N GLU A 89 -16.44 18.01 -1.67
CA GLU A 89 -17.88 17.79 -1.88
C GLU A 89 -18.75 18.54 -0.87
N ARG A 90 -18.35 18.54 0.41
CA ARG A 90 -19.13 19.21 1.46
C ARG A 90 -18.99 20.74 1.43
N ALA A 91 -17.85 21.23 1.00
CA ALA A 91 -17.57 22.67 0.87
C ALA A 91 -18.03 23.25 -0.47
N GLY A 92 -18.62 22.44 -1.38
CA GLY A 92 -19.11 22.91 -2.69
C GLY A 92 -18.00 23.10 -3.73
N ALA A 93 -16.79 22.59 -3.50
CA ALA A 93 -15.73 22.54 -4.47
C ALA A 93 -15.87 21.30 -5.38
N ASP A 94 -15.42 21.40 -6.63
CA ASP A 94 -15.42 20.28 -7.58
C ASP A 94 -14.22 19.37 -7.32
N PRO A 95 -14.42 18.13 -6.84
CA PRO A 95 -13.31 17.24 -6.51
C PRO A 95 -12.54 16.74 -7.75
N VAL A 96 -13.15 16.75 -8.95
CA VAL A 96 -12.44 16.41 -10.20
C VAL A 96 -11.43 17.51 -10.53
N LYS A 97 -11.85 18.77 -10.42
CA LYS A 97 -10.98 19.92 -10.63
C LYS A 97 -9.90 20.04 -9.57
N MET A 98 -10.25 19.68 -8.31
CA MET A 98 -9.27 19.62 -7.22
C MET A 98 -8.15 18.64 -7.56
N ILE A 99 -8.45 17.39 -7.94
CA ILE A 99 -7.41 16.41 -8.31
C ILE A 99 -6.56 16.97 -9.45
N LYS A 100 -7.19 17.54 -10.51
CA LYS A 100 -6.46 18.11 -11.63
C LYS A 100 -5.52 19.25 -11.22
N ALA A 101 -5.94 20.09 -10.29
CA ALA A 101 -5.14 21.21 -9.79
C ALA A 101 -3.94 20.77 -8.93
N LEU A 102 -4.05 19.62 -8.29
CA LEU A 102 -2.98 19.08 -7.43
C LEU A 102 -1.95 18.25 -8.19
N MET A 103 -2.25 17.83 -9.43
CA MET A 103 -1.32 17.05 -10.25
C MET A 103 -0.01 17.81 -10.50
N GLY A 104 1.11 17.11 -10.31
CA GLY A 104 2.46 17.69 -10.42
C GLY A 104 2.90 18.51 -9.21
N GLY A 105 2.04 18.74 -8.21
CA GLY A 105 2.38 19.38 -6.94
C GLY A 105 2.77 18.39 -5.85
N TRP A 106 3.08 18.91 -4.68
CA TRP A 106 3.52 18.10 -3.52
C TRP A 106 2.50 17.05 -3.05
N ALA A 107 1.21 17.30 -3.26
CA ALA A 107 0.14 16.39 -2.89
C ALA A 107 -0.13 15.31 -3.96
N ASP A 108 0.52 15.42 -5.12
CA ASP A 108 0.31 14.46 -6.20
C ASP A 108 0.82 13.06 -5.84
N SER A 109 0.07 12.07 -6.25
CA SER A 109 0.45 10.67 -6.10
C SER A 109 -0.36 9.81 -7.06
N LYS A 110 0.18 8.63 -7.40
CA LYS A 110 -0.58 7.63 -8.15
C LYS A 110 -1.90 7.28 -7.43
N ILE A 111 -1.92 7.33 -6.10
CA ILE A 111 -3.11 7.10 -5.28
C ILE A 111 -4.13 8.23 -5.46
N LEU A 112 -3.72 9.49 -5.39
CA LEU A 112 -4.60 10.63 -5.65
C LEU A 112 -5.27 10.50 -7.02
N GLN A 113 -4.47 10.26 -8.07
CA GLN A 113 -4.95 10.18 -9.44
C GLN A 113 -5.88 8.99 -9.69
N THR A 114 -5.58 7.80 -9.13
CA THR A 114 -6.37 6.59 -9.41
C THR A 114 -7.50 6.38 -8.40
N HIS A 115 -7.20 6.38 -7.10
CA HIS A 115 -8.19 6.11 -6.07
C HIS A 115 -9.12 7.30 -5.83
N GLY A 116 -8.61 8.54 -5.94
CA GLY A 116 -9.44 9.73 -5.90
C GLY A 116 -10.52 9.73 -6.99
N GLN A 117 -10.17 9.36 -8.22
CA GLN A 117 -11.15 9.21 -9.30
C GLN A 117 -12.19 8.13 -9.01
N ARG A 118 -11.76 6.99 -8.43
CA ARG A 118 -12.68 5.92 -8.04
C ARG A 118 -13.65 6.37 -6.95
N MET A 119 -13.18 7.11 -5.96
CA MET A 119 -14.00 7.69 -4.91
C MET A 119 -15.06 8.64 -5.47
N ILE A 120 -14.69 9.53 -6.40
CA ILE A 120 -15.59 10.47 -7.05
C ILE A 120 -16.66 9.72 -7.86
N ARG A 121 -16.27 8.68 -8.62
CA ARG A 121 -17.18 7.87 -9.44
C ARG A 121 -17.99 6.86 -8.64
N ARG A 122 -17.70 6.67 -7.35
CA ARG A 122 -18.27 5.60 -6.50
C ARG A 122 -18.04 4.20 -7.08
N ASP A 123 -16.93 4.01 -7.81
CA ASP A 123 -16.51 2.72 -8.33
C ASP A 123 -15.59 2.02 -7.32
N PHE A 124 -16.17 1.14 -6.54
CA PHE A 124 -15.45 0.32 -5.55
C PHE A 124 -15.34 -1.15 -5.99
N SER A 125 -15.44 -1.42 -7.30
CA SER A 125 -15.16 -2.75 -7.86
C SER A 125 -13.74 -3.19 -7.50
N PRO A 126 -13.52 -4.43 -7.04
CA PRO A 126 -12.28 -4.82 -6.41
C PRO A 126 -11.10 -4.88 -7.40
N LYS A 127 -10.07 -4.10 -7.14
CA LYS A 127 -8.71 -4.24 -7.71
C LYS A 127 -7.69 -4.53 -6.60
N GLY A 128 -7.79 -3.84 -5.47
CA GLY A 128 -7.11 -4.14 -4.22
C GLY A 128 -8.14 -4.25 -3.11
N LYS A 129 -8.45 -5.46 -2.63
CA LYS A 129 -9.53 -5.67 -1.65
C LYS A 129 -9.26 -4.97 -0.32
N THR A 130 -10.31 -4.40 0.27
CA THR A 130 -10.32 -3.84 1.63
C THR A 130 -9.82 -4.85 2.68
N SER A 131 -10.24 -6.12 2.59
CA SER A 131 -9.78 -7.18 3.48
C SER A 131 -8.27 -7.45 3.37
N THR A 132 -7.70 -7.34 2.18
CA THR A 132 -6.25 -7.46 1.95
C THR A 132 -5.52 -6.27 2.55
N GLN A 133 -6.02 -5.04 2.36
CA GLN A 133 -5.43 -3.86 2.96
C GLN A 133 -5.49 -3.91 4.49
N LEU A 134 -6.59 -4.38 5.08
CA LEU A 134 -6.69 -4.61 6.53
C LEU A 134 -5.64 -5.62 7.02
N LYS A 135 -5.47 -6.74 6.32
CA LYS A 135 -4.42 -7.74 6.63
C LYS A 135 -3.03 -7.08 6.59
N ASP A 136 -2.76 -6.27 5.59
CA ASP A 136 -1.48 -5.59 5.45
C ASP A 136 -1.25 -4.58 6.59
N MET A 137 -2.26 -3.80 6.97
CA MET A 137 -2.18 -2.90 8.12
C MET A 137 -2.01 -3.64 9.45
N ASN A 138 -2.62 -4.83 9.60
CA ASN A 138 -2.39 -5.69 10.78
C ASN A 138 -0.92 -6.15 10.83
N ASN A 139 -0.33 -6.54 9.71
CA ASN A 139 1.09 -6.91 9.64
C ASN A 139 2.00 -5.73 10.00
N VAL A 140 1.66 -4.51 9.54
CA VAL A 140 2.37 -3.27 9.90
C VAL A 140 2.37 -3.07 11.41
N ILE A 141 1.19 -3.13 12.04
CA ILE A 141 1.06 -2.92 13.50
C ILE A 141 1.74 -4.05 14.28
N GLY A 142 1.66 -5.30 13.81
CA GLY A 142 2.39 -6.43 14.41
C GLY A 142 3.90 -6.17 14.44
N CYS A 143 4.48 -5.83 13.29
CA CYS A 143 5.91 -5.53 13.18
C CYS A 143 6.32 -4.31 14.02
N ALA A 144 5.48 -3.28 14.08
CA ALA A 144 5.72 -2.11 14.92
C ALA A 144 5.77 -2.48 16.42
N ASN A 145 4.83 -3.31 16.88
CA ASN A 145 4.79 -3.79 18.26
C ASN A 145 6.03 -4.61 18.61
N ASP A 146 6.48 -5.50 17.72
CA ASP A 146 7.70 -6.30 17.90
C ASP A 146 8.96 -5.41 18.02
N SER A 147 8.89 -4.20 17.47
CA SER A 147 9.96 -3.20 17.50
C SER A 147 9.76 -2.11 18.57
N ASN A 148 8.76 -2.24 19.46
CA ASN A 148 8.35 -1.21 20.43
C ASN A 148 8.08 0.16 19.79
N LEU A 149 7.54 0.17 18.57
CA LEU A 149 7.23 1.38 17.81
C LEU A 149 5.73 1.65 17.81
N HIS A 150 5.32 2.87 18.18
CA HIS A 150 3.93 3.31 18.11
C HIS A 150 3.67 4.07 16.81
N LEU A 151 2.65 3.64 16.05
CA LEU A 151 2.25 4.19 14.75
C LEU A 151 0.80 4.71 14.81
N PRO A 152 0.54 5.92 15.35
CA PRO A 152 -0.81 6.40 15.63
C PRO A 152 -1.66 6.54 14.36
N ILE A 153 -1.10 7.10 13.28
CA ILE A 153 -1.82 7.29 12.00
C ILE A 153 -2.19 5.93 11.37
N SER A 154 -1.24 4.99 11.34
CA SER A 154 -1.47 3.64 10.81
C SER A 154 -2.51 2.88 11.64
N THR A 155 -2.51 3.05 12.96
CA THR A 155 -3.49 2.45 13.87
C THR A 155 -4.90 2.96 13.56
N LEU A 156 -5.07 4.27 13.41
CA LEU A 156 -6.36 4.87 13.06
C LEU A 156 -6.87 4.35 11.70
N VAL A 157 -6.03 4.35 10.69
CA VAL A 157 -6.39 3.86 9.35
C VAL A 157 -6.72 2.37 9.36
N LYS A 158 -5.98 1.55 10.11
CA LYS A 158 -6.29 0.13 10.33
C LYS A 158 -7.70 -0.06 10.91
N GLU A 159 -8.06 0.73 11.92
CA GLU A 159 -9.39 0.67 12.54
C GLU A 159 -10.51 1.03 11.56
N MET A 160 -10.31 2.03 10.71
CA MET A 160 -11.26 2.39 9.66
C MET A 160 -11.45 1.23 8.66
N TYR A 161 -10.38 0.57 8.21
CA TYR A 161 -10.48 -0.63 7.37
C TYR A 161 -11.17 -1.80 8.08
N ASN A 162 -10.91 -1.99 9.37
CA ASN A 162 -11.58 -3.00 10.18
C ASN A 162 -13.10 -2.75 10.24
N ASN A 163 -13.51 -1.51 10.40
CA ASN A 163 -14.93 -1.13 10.39
C ASN A 163 -15.59 -1.42 9.02
N LEU A 164 -14.91 -1.14 7.92
CA LEU A 164 -15.40 -1.51 6.58
C LEU A 164 -15.62 -3.02 6.45
N VAL A 165 -14.66 -3.83 6.87
CA VAL A 165 -14.78 -5.29 6.82
C VAL A 165 -15.93 -5.78 7.70
N LYS A 166 -16.07 -5.28 8.94
CA LYS A 166 -17.17 -5.59 9.85
C LYS A 166 -18.55 -5.21 9.27
N ASN A 167 -18.60 -4.17 8.43
CA ASN A 167 -19.82 -3.74 7.73
C ASN A 167 -20.03 -4.44 6.38
N GLY A 168 -19.40 -5.60 6.13
CA GLY A 168 -19.59 -6.42 4.93
C GLY A 168 -18.90 -5.90 3.65
N ARG A 169 -18.04 -4.86 3.74
CA ARG A 169 -17.36 -4.24 2.60
C ARG A 169 -15.95 -4.78 2.34
N GLY A 170 -15.61 -5.93 2.91
CA GLY A 170 -14.28 -6.52 2.79
C GLY A 170 -13.86 -6.88 1.37
N ASN A 171 -14.82 -7.15 0.48
CA ASN A 171 -14.58 -7.46 -0.93
C ASN A 171 -14.57 -6.22 -1.85
N GLU A 172 -14.93 -5.04 -1.36
CA GLU A 172 -14.78 -3.80 -2.12
C GLU A 172 -13.30 -3.43 -2.27
N ASP A 173 -13.01 -2.57 -3.25
CA ASP A 173 -11.69 -1.96 -3.41
C ASP A 173 -11.32 -1.13 -2.18
N HIS A 174 -10.06 -1.08 -1.80
CA HIS A 174 -9.59 -0.36 -0.61
C HIS A 174 -9.82 1.17 -0.68
N SER A 175 -10.12 1.73 -1.87
CA SER A 175 -10.61 3.11 -2.01
C SER A 175 -12.00 3.30 -1.36
N SER A 176 -12.71 2.22 -1.04
CA SER A 176 -13.97 2.29 -0.28
C SER A 176 -13.80 2.83 1.15
N LEU A 177 -12.56 3.08 1.61
CA LEU A 177 -12.29 3.85 2.83
C LEU A 177 -13.02 5.19 2.84
N TYR A 178 -13.26 5.78 1.68
CA TYR A 178 -14.15 6.92 1.50
C TYR A 178 -15.56 6.70 2.12
N ASN A 179 -16.12 5.49 1.99
CA ASN A 179 -17.44 5.18 2.54
C ASN A 179 -17.44 5.16 4.07
N GLU A 180 -16.34 4.73 4.69
CA GLU A 180 -16.21 4.76 6.15
C GLU A 180 -16.10 6.20 6.65
N ILE A 181 -15.26 7.03 6.01
CA ILE A 181 -15.14 8.45 6.36
C ILE A 181 -16.47 9.16 6.16
N LYS A 182 -17.20 8.89 5.07
CA LYS A 182 -18.55 9.42 4.85
C LYS A 182 -19.53 8.95 5.92
N ARG A 183 -19.44 7.71 6.38
CA ARG A 183 -20.30 7.12 7.42
C ARG A 183 -20.14 7.83 8.76
N ILE A 184 -18.90 8.06 9.21
CA ILE A 184 -18.65 8.74 10.51
C ILE A 184 -19.00 10.22 10.47
N ASN A 185 -19.18 10.81 9.29
CA ASN A 185 -19.60 12.21 9.08
C ASN A 185 -21.09 12.34 8.68
N LYS A 186 -21.91 11.28 8.80
CA LYS A 186 -23.36 11.41 8.69
C LYS A 186 -23.87 12.04 10.00
N LYS A 187 -24.41 13.24 9.85
CA LYS A 187 -25.29 13.85 10.86
C LYS A 187 -26.69 13.35 10.64
#